data_7677ab4eb8085cb927918acadc95f66b
#
_entry.id   7677ab4eb8085cb927918acadc95f66b
#
_cell.length_a   1.000
_cell.length_b   1.000
_cell.length_c   1.000
_cell.angle_alpha   90.00
_cell.angle_beta   90.00
_cell.angle_gamma   90.00
#
_symmetry.space_group_name_H-M   'P 1'
#
loop_
_entity.id
_entity.type
_entity.pdbx_description
1 polymer ?
#
loop_
_entity_poly.entity_id
_entity_poly.type
_entity_poly.pdbx_seq_one_letter_code
_entity_poly.pdbx_strand_id
1 'polypeptide(L)'
;GIETEIVQFKSMGDRSLGGNLSAAVGQFIHLIDQKLNEGLVDIAVHSSKDVPTTPNDAITNLAYMERGSTNDLILFKRKSDDSSLYEVLDGDTNTSLTDLLEHIEHGSTFGTVSGRRQSLLLSQRPDLIPLSVRGHVETRIERLIEGRVDALILAEAGICRLRTTGVLDEHNEHLTAYRISSGDWPTAPGQGTVCIHCKTDRFEELSDLRKILNHAQTEANVIRERTILDMSGG
;
A
#
# COMPACT_ATOMS: atom_id res chain seq x y z
N GLY A 1 -20.81 -22.64 -4.85
CA GLY A 1 -19.66 -21.77 -4.56
C GLY A 1 -18.47 -22.62 -4.15
N ILE A 2 -17.27 -22.07 -4.24
CA ILE A 2 -16.05 -22.72 -3.74
C ILE A 2 -15.99 -22.44 -2.24
N GLU A 3 -15.88 -23.48 -1.41
CA GLU A 3 -15.66 -23.34 0.02
C GLU A 3 -14.21 -22.92 0.26
N THR A 4 -14.02 -21.90 1.11
CA THR A 4 -12.68 -21.33 1.38
C THR A 4 -12.45 -21.20 2.88
N GLU A 5 -11.22 -21.47 3.32
CA GLU A 5 -10.74 -21.22 4.66
C GLU A 5 -9.64 -20.16 4.61
N ILE A 6 -9.71 -19.17 5.51
CA ILE A 6 -8.69 -18.13 5.63
C ILE A 6 -7.68 -18.52 6.69
N VAL A 7 -6.43 -18.72 6.28
CA VAL A 7 -5.30 -19.00 7.18
C VAL A 7 -4.43 -17.76 7.32
N GLN A 8 -4.33 -17.22 8.53
CA GLN A 8 -3.51 -16.04 8.81
C GLN A 8 -2.14 -16.44 9.37
N PHE A 9 -1.10 -15.85 8.80
CA PHE A 9 0.28 -16.01 9.27
C PHE A 9 0.80 -14.66 9.79
N LYS A 10 1.34 -14.67 11.03
CA LYS A 10 2.01 -13.48 11.57
C LYS A 10 3.48 -13.48 11.15
N SER A 11 3.88 -12.46 10.41
CA SER A 11 5.26 -12.33 9.97
C SER A 11 6.18 -11.80 11.10
N MET A 12 7.48 -12.06 10.94
CA MET A 12 8.48 -11.45 11.85
C MET A 12 8.56 -9.92 11.67
N GLY A 13 8.15 -9.38 10.52
CA GLY A 13 8.06 -7.94 10.28
C GLY A 13 7.03 -7.23 11.16
N ASP A 14 5.95 -7.93 11.57
CA ASP A 14 4.96 -7.40 12.52
C ASP A 14 5.52 -7.28 13.95
N ARG A 15 6.61 -7.99 14.26
CA ARG A 15 7.22 -8.04 15.60
C ARG A 15 8.44 -7.14 15.75
N SER A 16 9.09 -6.72 14.65
CA SER A 16 10.33 -5.95 14.71
C SER A 16 10.06 -4.44 14.69
N LEU A 17 10.17 -3.81 15.83
CA LEU A 17 10.17 -2.35 15.99
C LEU A 17 11.51 -1.70 15.60
N GLY A 18 12.52 -2.48 15.24
CA GLY A 18 13.84 -1.98 14.84
C GLY A 18 14.58 -2.99 13.97
N GLY A 19 14.95 -2.61 12.77
CA GLY A 19 15.73 -3.45 11.84
C GLY A 19 16.06 -2.71 10.54
N ASN A 20 17.06 -3.19 9.83
CA ASN A 20 17.59 -2.60 8.60
C ASN A 20 16.50 -2.48 7.53
N LEU A 21 16.28 -1.30 6.98
CA LEU A 21 15.19 -0.97 6.03
C LEU A 21 15.21 -1.84 4.75
N SER A 22 16.39 -2.21 4.27
CA SER A 22 16.56 -3.02 3.05
C SER A 22 16.18 -4.49 3.24
N ALA A 23 16.20 -5.01 4.47
CA ALA A 23 15.86 -6.40 4.76
C ALA A 23 14.35 -6.65 4.95
N ALA A 24 13.56 -5.59 5.12
CA ALA A 24 12.12 -5.71 5.44
C ALA A 24 11.21 -5.75 4.20
N VAL A 25 11.70 -5.29 3.04
CA VAL A 25 10.95 -5.36 1.79
C VAL A 25 10.96 -6.82 1.32
N GLY A 26 9.79 -7.41 1.20
CA GLY A 26 9.63 -8.81 0.77
C GLY A 26 9.58 -9.85 1.89
N GLN A 27 9.98 -9.56 3.14
CA GLN A 27 9.93 -10.55 4.24
C GLN A 27 8.52 -11.06 4.53
N PHE A 28 7.49 -10.24 4.35
CA PHE A 28 6.09 -10.64 4.52
C PHE A 28 5.65 -11.64 3.45
N ILE A 29 6.05 -11.39 2.23
CA ILE A 29 5.71 -12.22 1.07
C ILE A 29 6.42 -13.56 1.16
N HIS A 30 7.71 -13.57 1.51
CA HIS A 30 8.50 -14.80 1.63
C HIS A 30 7.88 -15.81 2.61
N LEU A 31 7.33 -15.38 3.74
CA LEU A 31 6.71 -16.31 4.69
C LEU A 31 5.45 -16.96 4.10
N ILE A 32 4.57 -16.15 3.50
CA ILE A 32 3.31 -16.67 2.93
C ILE A 32 3.61 -17.53 1.71
N ASP A 33 4.51 -17.10 0.85
CA ASP A 33 4.94 -17.87 -0.33
C ASP A 33 5.66 -19.16 0.08
N GLN A 34 6.40 -19.18 1.18
CA GLN A 34 6.94 -20.41 1.74
C GLN A 34 5.82 -21.37 2.14
N LYS A 35 4.76 -20.90 2.80
CA LYS A 35 3.61 -21.72 3.17
C LYS A 35 2.86 -22.24 1.97
N LEU A 36 2.77 -21.45 0.91
CA LEU A 36 2.24 -21.85 -0.38
C LEU A 36 3.09 -22.98 -1.00
N ASN A 37 4.41 -22.85 -1.01
CA ASN A 37 5.33 -23.89 -1.50
C ASN A 37 5.28 -25.18 -0.67
N GLU A 38 5.11 -25.08 0.64
CA GLU A 38 4.94 -26.22 1.54
C GLU A 38 3.58 -26.93 1.36
N GLY A 39 2.66 -26.33 0.58
CA GLY A 39 1.31 -26.88 0.34
C GLY A 39 0.38 -26.74 1.55
N LEU A 40 0.67 -25.82 2.47
CA LEU A 40 -0.17 -25.53 3.63
C LEU A 40 -1.34 -24.60 3.30
N VAL A 41 -1.25 -23.91 2.17
CA VAL A 41 -2.30 -23.09 1.57
C VAL A 41 -2.31 -23.32 0.05
N ASP A 42 -3.47 -23.15 -0.58
CA ASP A 42 -3.63 -23.32 -2.02
C ASP A 42 -3.31 -22.06 -2.82
N ILE A 43 -3.58 -20.91 -2.21
CA ILE A 43 -3.33 -19.58 -2.78
C ILE A 43 -2.77 -18.64 -1.71
N ALA A 44 -2.02 -17.64 -2.14
CA ALA A 44 -1.53 -16.55 -1.30
C ALA A 44 -2.05 -15.21 -1.83
N VAL A 45 -2.48 -14.32 -0.94
CA VAL A 45 -3.05 -13.01 -1.30
C VAL A 45 -2.09 -11.91 -0.86
N HIS A 46 -1.70 -11.05 -1.79
CA HIS A 46 -0.71 -10.00 -1.57
C HIS A 46 -1.15 -8.64 -2.10
N SER A 47 -0.62 -7.57 -1.52
CA SER A 47 -0.60 -6.27 -2.18
C SER A 47 0.44 -6.31 -3.29
N SER A 48 0.03 -6.10 -4.54
CA SER A 48 0.90 -6.26 -5.71
C SER A 48 2.17 -5.39 -5.67
N LYS A 49 2.09 -4.20 -5.09
CA LYS A 49 3.24 -3.29 -4.94
C LYS A 49 4.34 -3.80 -4.00
N ASP A 50 4.00 -4.73 -3.12
CA ASP A 50 4.93 -5.26 -2.11
C ASP A 50 5.61 -6.56 -2.60
N VAL A 51 5.13 -7.14 -3.71
CA VAL A 51 5.71 -8.33 -4.34
C VAL A 51 7.04 -7.96 -5.03
N PRO A 52 8.16 -8.66 -4.73
CA PRO A 52 9.43 -8.43 -5.40
C PRO A 52 9.33 -8.56 -6.93
N THR A 53 10.21 -7.86 -7.65
CA THR A 53 10.34 -8.01 -9.12
C THR A 53 11.06 -9.30 -9.50
N THR A 54 11.91 -9.82 -8.63
CA THR A 54 12.66 -11.06 -8.86
C THR A 54 11.71 -12.25 -9.00
N PRO A 55 11.75 -12.97 -10.12
CA PRO A 55 10.90 -14.14 -10.34
C PRO A 55 11.16 -15.25 -9.31
N ASN A 56 10.10 -16.00 -9.00
CA ASN A 56 10.17 -17.26 -8.26
C ASN A 56 9.56 -18.36 -9.14
N ASP A 57 10.39 -19.24 -9.66
CA ASP A 57 9.96 -20.29 -10.62
C ASP A 57 8.89 -21.23 -10.04
N ALA A 58 8.87 -21.40 -8.72
CA ALA A 58 7.91 -22.28 -8.03
C ALA A 58 6.54 -21.62 -7.82
N ILE A 59 6.46 -20.29 -7.90
CA ILE A 59 5.24 -19.51 -7.62
C ILE A 59 4.94 -18.60 -8.80
N THR A 60 3.69 -18.58 -9.21
CA THR A 60 3.21 -17.67 -10.25
C THR A 60 2.04 -16.83 -9.78
N ASN A 61 1.80 -15.74 -10.46
CA ASN A 61 0.63 -14.92 -10.21
C ASN A 61 -0.60 -15.53 -10.91
N LEU A 62 -1.54 -16.02 -10.13
CA LEU A 62 -2.78 -16.60 -10.64
C LEU A 62 -3.73 -15.51 -11.17
N ALA A 63 -3.88 -14.41 -10.42
CA ALA A 63 -4.83 -13.36 -10.78
C ALA A 63 -4.44 -12.00 -10.19
N TYR A 64 -4.83 -10.95 -10.89
CA TYR A 64 -4.89 -9.58 -10.38
C TYR A 64 -6.36 -9.17 -10.23
N MET A 65 -6.76 -8.83 -9.04
CA MET A 65 -8.12 -8.34 -8.78
C MET A 65 -8.33 -6.95 -9.37
N GLU A 66 -9.56 -6.53 -9.52
CA GLU A 66 -9.90 -5.18 -9.96
C GLU A 66 -9.16 -4.15 -9.11
N ARG A 67 -8.58 -3.16 -9.79
CA ARG A 67 -7.70 -2.17 -9.16
C ARG A 67 -8.50 -1.10 -8.44
N GLY A 68 -8.21 -0.87 -7.19
CA GLY A 68 -8.66 0.31 -6.47
C GLY A 68 -7.82 1.56 -6.80
N SER A 69 -8.00 2.62 -6.02
CA SER A 69 -7.23 3.86 -6.22
C SER A 69 -5.72 3.63 -6.24
N THR A 70 -5.05 4.29 -7.18
CA THR A 70 -3.59 4.29 -7.27
C THR A 70 -2.95 5.44 -6.48
N ASN A 71 -3.74 6.37 -5.96
CA ASN A 71 -3.26 7.58 -5.32
C ASN A 71 -2.59 7.31 -3.96
N ASP A 72 -1.72 8.22 -3.57
CA ASP A 72 -1.31 8.41 -2.19
C ASP A 72 -2.12 9.55 -1.56
N LEU A 73 -2.39 9.42 -0.27
CA LEU A 73 -2.96 10.45 0.59
C LEU A 73 -1.89 10.93 1.56
N ILE A 74 -1.85 12.23 1.80
CA ILE A 74 -1.16 12.82 2.94
C ILE A 74 -2.22 13.18 3.97
N LEU A 75 -2.18 12.51 5.12
CA LEU A 75 -3.11 12.68 6.22
C LEU A 75 -2.53 13.64 7.26
N PHE A 76 -3.40 14.47 7.82
CA PHE A 76 -3.10 15.38 8.93
C PHE A 76 -4.16 15.25 10.01
N LYS A 77 -3.87 15.77 11.21
CA LYS A 77 -4.91 16.02 12.19
C LYS A 77 -5.85 17.09 11.64
N ARG A 78 -7.14 16.82 11.70
CA ARG A 78 -8.18 17.73 11.22
C ARG A 78 -8.25 18.99 12.07
N LYS A 79 -8.34 20.14 11.44
CA LYS A 79 -8.74 21.43 12.04
C LYS A 79 -10.23 21.66 11.80
N SER A 80 -10.83 22.61 12.52
CA SER A 80 -12.29 22.86 12.49
C SER A 80 -12.87 23.07 11.09
N ASP A 81 -12.09 23.70 10.21
CA ASP A 81 -12.54 24.12 8.88
C ASP A 81 -12.17 23.13 7.76
N ASP A 82 -11.41 22.08 8.10
CA ASP A 82 -11.02 21.05 7.14
C ASP A 82 -12.16 20.04 6.90
N SER A 83 -12.22 19.45 5.72
CA SER A 83 -13.04 18.28 5.45
C SER A 83 -12.55 17.08 6.26
N SER A 84 -13.49 16.23 6.69
CA SER A 84 -13.16 14.94 7.32
C SER A 84 -12.52 13.97 6.31
N LEU A 85 -11.86 12.94 6.81
CA LEU A 85 -11.23 11.93 5.96
C LEU A 85 -12.23 11.33 4.95
N TYR A 86 -13.44 11.01 5.38
CA TYR A 86 -14.45 10.40 4.52
C TYR A 86 -15.00 11.37 3.48
N GLU A 87 -15.17 12.65 3.82
CA GLU A 87 -15.54 13.67 2.83
C GLU A 87 -14.49 13.82 1.74
N VAL A 88 -13.19 13.73 2.10
CA VAL A 88 -12.10 13.74 1.12
C VAL A 88 -12.12 12.48 0.23
N LEU A 89 -12.42 11.31 0.81
CA LEU A 89 -12.53 10.07 0.04
C LEU A 89 -13.72 10.05 -0.93
N ASP A 90 -14.83 10.68 -0.55
CA ASP A 90 -16.03 10.79 -1.39
C ASP A 90 -15.91 11.86 -2.48
N GLY A 91 -14.97 12.79 -2.33
CA GLY A 91 -14.67 13.81 -3.32
C GLY A 91 -13.62 13.35 -4.36
N ASP A 92 -13.58 14.07 -5.48
CA ASP A 92 -12.63 13.81 -6.59
C ASP A 92 -11.47 14.82 -6.65
N THR A 93 -11.34 15.67 -5.62
CA THR A 93 -10.34 16.73 -5.63
C THR A 93 -8.93 16.17 -5.44
N ASN A 94 -8.06 16.48 -6.39
CA ASN A 94 -6.62 16.26 -6.26
C ASN A 94 -5.94 17.58 -5.92
N THR A 95 -4.92 17.50 -5.06
CA THR A 95 -4.13 18.64 -4.64
C THR A 95 -2.75 18.56 -5.29
N SER A 96 -2.26 19.67 -5.81
CA SER A 96 -0.85 19.78 -6.21
C SER A 96 0.03 19.59 -4.99
N LEU A 97 1.08 18.79 -5.13
CA LEU A 97 2.05 18.61 -4.05
C LEU A 97 2.69 19.94 -3.65
N THR A 98 3.05 20.77 -4.63
CA THR A 98 3.66 22.08 -4.39
C THR A 98 2.74 22.96 -3.56
N ASP A 99 1.47 23.10 -3.95
CA ASP A 99 0.49 23.93 -3.23
C ASP A 99 0.29 23.46 -1.79
N LEU A 100 0.22 22.12 -1.58
CA LEU A 100 0.11 21.56 -0.24
C LEU A 100 1.35 21.90 0.60
N LEU A 101 2.55 21.67 0.04
CA LEU A 101 3.80 21.80 0.77
C LEU A 101 4.16 23.27 1.10
N GLU A 102 3.64 24.25 0.36
CA GLU A 102 3.83 25.69 0.68
C GLU A 102 3.25 26.06 2.06
N HIS A 103 2.22 25.35 2.51
CA HIS A 103 1.54 25.60 3.78
C HIS A 103 2.06 24.77 4.95
N ILE A 104 3.06 23.90 4.71
CA ILE A 104 3.66 23.05 5.74
C ILE A 104 4.79 23.79 6.45
N GLU A 105 4.79 23.75 7.78
CA GLU A 105 5.82 24.37 8.61
C GLU A 105 7.20 23.75 8.36
N HIS A 106 8.24 24.59 8.49
CA HIS A 106 9.63 24.14 8.36
C HIS A 106 9.95 23.08 9.41
N GLY A 107 10.61 21.99 8.98
CA GLY A 107 11.00 20.90 9.87
C GLY A 107 9.86 19.95 10.27
N SER A 108 8.67 20.08 9.67
CA SER A 108 7.55 19.15 9.93
C SER A 108 7.93 17.71 9.63
N THR A 109 7.38 16.79 10.43
CA THR A 109 7.66 15.35 10.38
C THR A 109 6.62 14.60 9.56
N PHE A 110 7.08 13.72 8.64
CA PHE A 110 6.23 12.93 7.76
C PHE A 110 6.42 11.43 7.98
N GLY A 111 5.39 10.76 8.47
CA GLY A 111 5.40 9.32 8.72
C GLY A 111 5.35 8.51 7.42
N THR A 112 6.45 7.85 7.06
CA THR A 112 6.51 6.89 5.96
C THR A 112 7.75 6.01 6.05
N VAL A 113 7.64 4.74 5.61
CA VAL A 113 8.78 3.82 5.45
C VAL A 113 9.20 3.66 3.99
N SER A 114 8.48 4.28 3.06
CA SER A 114 8.73 4.15 1.62
C SER A 114 9.84 5.10 1.18
N GLY A 115 10.97 4.54 0.70
CA GLY A 115 12.07 5.33 0.14
C GLY A 115 11.63 6.21 -1.03
N ARG A 116 10.74 5.72 -1.91
CA ARG A 116 10.14 6.51 -2.98
C ARG A 116 9.44 7.77 -2.46
N ARG A 117 8.56 7.62 -1.45
CA ARG A 117 7.83 8.75 -0.87
C ARG A 117 8.77 9.73 -0.17
N GLN A 118 9.78 9.23 0.54
CA GLN A 118 10.80 10.07 1.16
C GLN A 118 11.57 10.88 0.13
N SER A 119 12.03 10.23 -0.95
CA SER A 119 12.77 10.90 -2.02
C SER A 119 11.94 11.98 -2.71
N LEU A 120 10.68 11.68 -3.04
CA LEU A 120 9.76 12.65 -3.65
C LEU A 120 9.48 13.84 -2.73
N LEU A 121 9.26 13.59 -1.43
CA LEU A 121 9.03 14.63 -0.45
C LEU A 121 10.27 15.56 -0.33
N LEU A 122 11.44 14.97 -0.13
CA LEU A 122 12.67 15.71 0.07
C LEU A 122 13.18 16.42 -1.20
N SER A 123 12.81 15.93 -2.39
CA SER A 123 13.13 16.65 -3.64
C SER A 123 12.40 17.99 -3.75
N GLN A 124 11.23 18.13 -3.13
CA GLN A 124 10.44 19.35 -3.11
C GLN A 124 10.74 20.23 -1.90
N ARG A 125 10.89 19.62 -0.72
CA ARG A 125 11.09 20.29 0.57
C ARG A 125 12.18 19.56 1.38
N PRO A 126 13.46 19.90 1.15
CA PRO A 126 14.60 19.26 1.83
C PRO A 126 14.65 19.47 3.35
N ASP A 127 13.89 20.43 3.86
CA ASP A 127 13.78 20.76 5.28
C ASP A 127 12.82 19.84 6.05
N LEU A 128 11.96 19.09 5.37
CA LEU A 128 11.01 18.16 6.00
C LEU A 128 11.73 16.91 6.52
N ILE A 129 11.15 16.28 7.54
CA ILE A 129 11.76 15.17 8.27
C ILE A 129 10.94 13.89 8.08
N PRO A 130 11.32 13.01 7.14
CA PRO A 130 10.68 11.69 7.04
C PRO A 130 11.01 10.82 8.25
N LEU A 131 9.96 10.31 8.91
CA LEU A 131 10.09 9.40 10.04
C LEU A 131 9.53 8.01 9.70
N SER A 132 10.23 6.97 10.15
CA SER A 132 9.80 5.59 9.97
C SER A 132 8.61 5.26 10.87
N VAL A 133 7.40 5.25 10.31
CA VAL A 133 6.17 4.85 11.00
C VAL A 133 5.72 3.50 10.46
N ARG A 134 5.87 2.44 11.27
CA ARG A 134 5.56 1.04 10.94
C ARG A 134 4.31 0.55 11.69
N GLY A 135 3.82 -0.63 11.30
CA GLY A 135 2.64 -1.28 11.86
C GLY A 135 1.48 -1.30 10.86
N HIS A 136 0.34 -1.83 11.29
CA HIS A 136 -0.91 -1.75 10.53
C HIS A 136 -1.31 -0.30 10.30
N VAL A 137 -2.22 -0.06 9.34
CA VAL A 137 -2.63 1.30 8.98
C VAL A 137 -3.23 2.03 10.19
N GLU A 138 -4.06 1.35 10.98
CA GLU A 138 -4.68 1.86 12.21
C GLU A 138 -3.61 2.35 13.19
N THR A 139 -2.61 1.52 13.49
CA THR A 139 -1.51 1.89 14.41
C THR A 139 -0.72 3.12 13.91
N ARG A 140 -0.59 3.26 12.58
CA ARG A 140 0.07 4.46 12.01
C ARG A 140 -0.80 5.69 12.17
N ILE A 141 -2.12 5.56 11.99
CA ILE A 141 -3.10 6.63 12.19
C ILE A 141 -3.12 7.07 13.65
N GLU A 142 -3.13 6.13 14.59
CA GLU A 142 -3.03 6.42 16.03
C GLU A 142 -1.80 7.28 16.34
N ARG A 143 -0.65 6.97 15.77
CA ARG A 143 0.58 7.77 15.95
C ARG A 143 0.48 9.19 15.40
N LEU A 144 -0.24 9.39 14.30
CA LEU A 144 -0.56 10.72 13.80
C LEU A 144 -1.46 11.46 14.79
N ILE A 145 -2.54 10.82 15.26
CA ILE A 145 -3.47 11.41 16.22
C ILE A 145 -2.78 11.75 17.55
N GLU A 146 -1.87 10.88 18.03
CA GLU A 146 -1.04 11.12 19.21
C GLU A 146 -0.01 12.24 19.02
N GLY A 147 0.20 12.74 17.79
CA GLY A 147 1.16 13.79 17.48
C GLY A 147 2.61 13.33 17.46
N ARG A 148 2.86 12.05 17.19
CA ARG A 148 4.23 11.53 17.00
C ARG A 148 4.82 11.89 15.65
N VAL A 149 3.97 12.25 14.70
CA VAL A 149 4.31 12.84 13.40
C VAL A 149 3.28 13.89 13.07
N ASP A 150 3.64 14.88 12.26
CA ASP A 150 2.76 15.96 11.85
C ASP A 150 1.89 15.55 10.66
N ALA A 151 2.40 14.67 9.82
CA ALA A 151 1.69 14.11 8.68
C ALA A 151 2.00 12.63 8.48
N LEU A 152 1.12 11.90 7.76
CA LEU A 152 1.27 10.48 7.46
C LEU A 152 0.95 10.21 5.99
N ILE A 153 1.84 9.52 5.27
CA ILE A 153 1.62 9.21 3.86
C ILE A 153 1.19 7.75 3.69
N LEU A 154 -0.03 7.55 3.19
CA LEU A 154 -0.64 6.23 2.99
C LEU A 154 -1.19 6.08 1.58
N ALA A 155 -1.32 4.83 1.09
CA ALA A 155 -2.03 4.54 -0.14
C ALA A 155 -3.55 4.62 0.08
N GLU A 156 -4.25 5.39 -0.75
CA GLU A 156 -5.70 5.58 -0.66
C GLU A 156 -6.47 4.26 -0.68
N ALA A 157 -6.09 3.31 -1.54
CA ALA A 157 -6.73 1.99 -1.59
C ALA A 157 -6.72 1.24 -0.26
N GLY A 158 -5.69 1.43 0.58
CA GLY A 158 -5.64 0.86 1.94
C GLY A 158 -6.65 1.50 2.86
N ILE A 159 -6.79 2.82 2.82
CA ILE A 159 -7.76 3.59 3.60
C ILE A 159 -9.19 3.23 3.17
N CYS A 160 -9.47 3.17 1.86
CA CYS A 160 -10.77 2.78 1.35
C CYS A 160 -11.21 1.38 1.83
N ARG A 161 -10.28 0.41 1.84
CA ARG A 161 -10.59 -0.94 2.37
C ARG A 161 -10.92 -0.92 3.87
N LEU A 162 -10.17 -0.17 4.66
CA LEU A 162 -10.46 -0.05 6.10
C LEU A 162 -11.77 0.68 6.38
N ARG A 163 -12.11 1.69 5.57
CA ARG A 163 -13.43 2.33 5.64
C ARG A 163 -14.56 1.32 5.46
N THR A 164 -14.46 0.40 4.52
CA THR A 164 -15.53 -0.61 4.29
C THR A 164 -15.73 -1.57 5.46
N THR A 165 -14.75 -1.68 6.35
CA THR A 165 -14.82 -2.52 7.56
C THR A 165 -15.25 -1.75 8.81
N GLY A 166 -15.45 -0.43 8.72
CA GLY A 166 -15.78 0.43 9.84
C GLY A 166 -14.63 0.72 10.81
N VAL A 167 -13.44 0.17 10.56
CA VAL A 167 -12.28 0.31 11.48
C VAL A 167 -11.82 1.76 11.63
N LEU A 168 -12.08 2.62 10.63
CA LEU A 168 -11.68 4.03 10.65
C LEU A 168 -12.77 4.98 11.17
N ASP A 169 -13.96 4.48 11.51
CA ASP A 169 -15.10 5.34 11.88
C ASP A 169 -14.78 6.22 13.10
N GLU A 170 -14.10 5.67 14.10
CA GLU A 170 -13.69 6.41 15.30
C GLU A 170 -12.64 7.51 14.99
N HIS A 171 -11.91 7.38 13.90
CA HIS A 171 -10.81 8.29 13.53
C HIS A 171 -11.22 9.33 12.50
N ASN A 172 -12.32 9.10 11.77
CA ASN A 172 -12.74 9.93 10.65
C ASN A 172 -12.80 11.43 10.99
N GLU A 173 -13.44 11.76 12.12
CA GLU A 173 -13.63 13.15 12.54
C GLU A 173 -12.34 13.83 13.05
N HIS A 174 -11.29 13.07 13.31
CA HIS A 174 -10.00 13.57 13.80
C HIS A 174 -8.97 13.77 12.69
N LEU A 175 -9.30 13.37 11.47
CA LEU A 175 -8.39 13.34 10.33
C LEU A 175 -8.93 14.14 9.17
N THR A 176 -8.00 14.79 8.47
CA THR A 176 -8.17 15.26 7.10
C THR A 176 -7.12 14.65 6.21
N ALA A 177 -7.31 14.69 4.90
CA ALA A 177 -6.34 14.17 3.95
C ALA A 177 -6.31 15.03 2.68
N TYR A 178 -5.16 14.94 1.98
CA TYR A 178 -4.99 15.51 0.66
C TYR A 178 -4.58 14.40 -0.32
N ARG A 179 -5.35 14.24 -1.38
CA ARG A 179 -5.05 13.33 -2.48
C ARG A 179 -4.06 14.01 -3.41
N ILE A 180 -2.87 13.43 -3.56
CA ILE A 180 -1.81 14.06 -4.35
C ILE A 180 -1.97 13.73 -5.82
N SER A 181 -1.84 14.75 -6.67
CA SER A 181 -1.85 14.62 -8.12
C SER A 181 -0.75 13.65 -8.60
N SER A 182 -1.12 12.71 -9.47
CA SER A 182 -0.20 11.69 -9.97
C SER A 182 0.90 12.25 -10.91
N GLY A 183 0.73 13.46 -11.45
CA GLY A 183 1.73 14.08 -12.33
C GLY A 183 3.04 14.37 -11.61
N ASP A 184 2.95 14.88 -10.38
CA ASP A 184 4.11 15.26 -9.57
C ASP A 184 4.49 14.19 -8.55
N TRP A 185 3.65 13.17 -8.38
CA TRP A 185 3.80 12.14 -7.36
C TRP A 185 3.55 10.74 -7.94
N PRO A 186 4.50 10.18 -8.70
CA PRO A 186 4.37 8.82 -9.23
C PRO A 186 4.26 7.81 -8.08
N THR A 187 3.25 6.97 -8.12
CA THR A 187 2.98 5.97 -7.08
C THR A 187 3.71 4.64 -7.36
N ALA A 188 3.70 3.73 -6.38
CA ALA A 188 4.39 2.46 -6.56
C ALA A 188 3.73 1.62 -7.67
N PRO A 189 4.52 0.94 -8.52
CA PRO A 189 3.99 -0.04 -9.48
C PRO A 189 3.12 -1.08 -8.80
N GLY A 190 1.93 -1.33 -9.34
CA GLY A 190 0.94 -2.24 -8.77
C GLY A 190 0.18 -1.67 -7.55
N GLN A 191 0.36 -0.40 -7.17
CA GLN A 191 -0.41 0.20 -6.08
C GLN A 191 -1.92 0.14 -6.38
N GLY A 192 -2.71 -0.12 -5.34
CA GLY A 192 -4.17 -0.29 -5.45
C GLY A 192 -4.61 -1.70 -5.82
N THR A 193 -3.69 -2.57 -6.26
CA THR A 193 -4.01 -3.92 -6.73
C THR A 193 -3.71 -4.97 -5.67
N VAL A 194 -4.65 -5.90 -5.50
CA VAL A 194 -4.44 -7.18 -4.83
C VAL A 194 -4.10 -8.22 -5.89
N CYS A 195 -3.04 -8.99 -5.67
CA CYS A 195 -2.70 -10.13 -6.52
C CYS A 195 -2.78 -11.44 -5.73
N ILE A 196 -3.00 -12.51 -6.47
CA ILE A 196 -3.18 -13.85 -5.93
C ILE A 196 -2.14 -14.75 -6.54
N HIS A 197 -1.30 -15.33 -5.69
CA HIS A 197 -0.28 -16.29 -6.09
C HIS A 197 -0.77 -17.72 -5.91
N CYS A 198 -0.29 -18.63 -6.76
CA CYS A 198 -0.40 -20.07 -6.61
C CYS A 198 0.94 -20.74 -6.95
N LYS A 199 1.06 -22.02 -6.64
CA LYS A 199 2.17 -22.82 -7.16
C LYS A 199 2.08 -22.91 -8.67
N THR A 200 3.21 -22.82 -9.35
CA THR A 200 3.28 -22.84 -10.82
C THR A 200 2.71 -24.14 -11.39
N ASP A 201 2.95 -25.27 -10.74
CA ASP A 201 2.44 -26.58 -11.15
C ASP A 201 0.92 -26.75 -10.98
N ARG A 202 0.27 -25.86 -10.20
CA ARG A 202 -1.19 -25.87 -9.98
C ARG A 202 -1.95 -24.80 -10.77
N PHE A 203 -1.25 -24.01 -11.60
CA PHE A 203 -1.86 -22.90 -12.32
C PHE A 203 -3.06 -23.34 -13.19
N GLU A 204 -2.91 -24.43 -13.94
CA GLU A 204 -3.97 -24.95 -14.81
C GLU A 204 -5.16 -25.50 -13.99
N GLU A 205 -4.89 -26.18 -12.88
CA GLU A 205 -5.93 -26.67 -11.96
C GLU A 205 -6.81 -25.52 -11.43
N LEU A 206 -6.20 -24.37 -11.17
CA LEU A 206 -6.86 -23.18 -10.63
C LEU A 206 -7.42 -22.23 -11.71
N SER A 207 -7.44 -22.64 -12.97
CA SER A 207 -7.88 -21.81 -14.11
C SER A 207 -9.30 -21.26 -13.97
N ASP A 208 -10.22 -22.01 -13.36
CA ASP A 208 -11.58 -21.53 -13.13
C ASP A 208 -11.64 -20.44 -12.04
N LEU A 209 -10.82 -20.56 -11.00
CA LEU A 209 -10.67 -19.52 -10.00
C LEU A 209 -10.09 -18.25 -10.63
N ARG A 210 -9.08 -18.37 -11.51
CA ARG A 210 -8.54 -17.25 -12.28
C ARG A 210 -9.62 -16.54 -13.10
N LYS A 211 -10.49 -17.26 -13.80
CA LYS A 211 -11.59 -16.68 -14.60
C LYS A 211 -12.52 -15.78 -13.76
N ILE A 212 -12.71 -16.13 -12.50
CA ILE A 212 -13.58 -15.38 -11.57
C ILE A 212 -12.87 -14.16 -10.99
N LEU A 213 -11.59 -14.29 -10.66
CA LEU A 213 -10.85 -13.29 -9.86
C LEU A 213 -10.02 -12.33 -10.71
N ASN A 214 -9.61 -12.73 -11.92
CA ASN A 214 -8.68 -11.94 -12.70
C ASN A 214 -9.36 -10.81 -13.46
N HIS A 215 -8.91 -9.58 -13.24
CA HIS A 215 -9.30 -8.41 -14.01
C HIS A 215 -8.23 -8.11 -15.08
N ALA A 216 -8.52 -8.44 -16.33
CA ALA A 216 -7.56 -8.40 -17.44
C ALA A 216 -6.90 -7.04 -17.66
N GLN A 217 -7.65 -5.94 -17.50
CA GLN A 217 -7.09 -4.59 -17.66
C GLN A 217 -6.10 -4.27 -16.53
N THR A 218 -6.42 -4.66 -15.29
CA THR A 218 -5.51 -4.50 -14.15
C THR A 218 -4.23 -5.30 -14.36
N GLU A 219 -4.35 -6.56 -14.78
CA GLU A 219 -3.21 -7.42 -15.09
C GLU A 219 -2.27 -6.76 -16.12
N ALA A 220 -2.83 -6.32 -17.25
CA ALA A 220 -2.05 -5.67 -18.30
C ALA A 220 -1.32 -4.42 -17.80
N ASN A 221 -1.97 -3.60 -16.99
CA ASN A 221 -1.39 -2.37 -16.44
C ASN A 221 -0.27 -2.68 -15.43
N VAL A 222 -0.52 -3.60 -14.48
CA VAL A 222 0.45 -3.96 -13.45
C VAL A 222 1.69 -4.63 -14.06
N ILE A 223 1.51 -5.50 -15.06
CA ILE A 223 2.64 -6.11 -15.77
C ILE A 223 3.50 -5.02 -16.43
N ARG A 224 2.90 -4.04 -17.12
CA ARG A 224 3.65 -2.93 -17.73
C ARG A 224 4.41 -2.10 -16.70
N GLU A 225 3.75 -1.72 -15.61
CA GLU A 225 4.36 -0.93 -14.54
C GLU A 225 5.56 -1.67 -13.92
N ARG A 226 5.42 -2.96 -13.66
CA ARG A 226 6.49 -3.80 -13.09
C ARG A 226 7.64 -4.02 -14.07
N THR A 227 7.34 -4.17 -15.36
CA THR A 227 8.39 -4.26 -16.40
C THR A 227 9.22 -2.98 -16.44
N ILE A 228 8.58 -1.80 -16.36
CA ILE A 228 9.30 -0.52 -16.31
C ILE A 228 10.17 -0.43 -15.05
N LEU A 229 9.65 -0.86 -13.90
CA LEU A 229 10.42 -0.88 -12.65
C LEU A 229 11.65 -1.77 -12.76
N ASP A 230 11.50 -2.99 -13.27
CA ASP A 230 12.58 -3.95 -13.46
C ASP A 230 13.66 -3.40 -14.42
N MET A 231 13.26 -2.82 -15.56
CA MET A 231 14.16 -2.15 -16.49
C MET A 231 14.91 -0.95 -15.89
N SER A 232 14.37 -0.37 -14.82
CA SER A 232 14.97 0.78 -14.10
C SER A 232 15.86 0.34 -12.93
N GLY A 233 16.07 -0.97 -12.73
CA GLY A 233 16.90 -1.52 -11.68
C GLY A 233 16.22 -1.59 -10.31
N GLY A 234 14.89 -1.65 -10.28
CA GLY A 234 14.07 -1.71 -9.09
C GLY A 234 13.53 -3.10 -8.75
#